data_921c9fe0c5b45a0d1212f316519e1a48
#
_entry.id   921c9fe0c5b45a0d1212f316519e1a48
#
_cell.length_a   1.000
_cell.length_b   1.000
_cell.length_c   1.000
_cell.angle_alpha   90.00
_cell.angle_beta   90.00
_cell.angle_gamma   90.00
#
_symmetry.space_group_name_H-M   'P 1'
#
loop_
_entity.id
_entity.type
_entity.pdbx_description
1 polymer ?
#
loop_
_entity_poly.entity_id
_entity_poly.type
_entity_poly.pdbx_seq_one_letter_code
_entity_poly.pdbx_strand_id
1 'polypeptide(L)'
;VNRDYKLYIIFAVIFLAAISIGARLVQLQIVEQKEYGSASDKNSIKKITESPARGLMLDRMGKVVVDNRPSYTLTITPFQFNKNLTEEIAALVGIEADDLRSELSKAKGTNRFNPVKIKRDLDFKTVAFIEENRDRLRGVSYQVESLRSYPVKYRASHIFGYNSEISEKQLSESTENFYRQGDLVGTTGLEKYYEKQLRGEKGSKLISVDVNGKEVGAYNEGKNDIKSVNGSDLHTSLD
;
A
#
# COMPACT_ATOMS: atom_id res chain seq x y z
N VAL A 1 -17.04 -67.02 -31.61
CA VAL A 1 -16.10 -67.07 -30.48
C VAL A 1 -15.35 -65.75 -30.31
N ASN A 2 -15.60 -64.67 -31.04
CA ASN A 2 -14.69 -63.49 -31.06
C ASN A 2 -15.31 -62.20 -30.57
N ARG A 3 -16.35 -62.22 -29.76
CA ARG A 3 -17.02 -61.01 -29.32
C ARG A 3 -16.62 -60.61 -27.87
N ASP A 4 -16.37 -61.55 -26.99
CA ASP A 4 -16.15 -61.34 -25.59
C ASP A 4 -14.76 -60.78 -25.27
N TYR A 5 -13.70 -61.19 -26.00
CA TYR A 5 -12.35 -60.67 -25.77
C TYR A 5 -12.21 -59.17 -26.09
N LYS A 6 -13.00 -58.68 -27.07
CA LYS A 6 -13.03 -57.25 -27.40
C LYS A 6 -13.61 -56.43 -26.24
N LEU A 7 -14.61 -56.95 -25.56
CA LEU A 7 -15.18 -56.32 -24.36
C LEU A 7 -14.14 -56.29 -23.22
N TYR A 8 -13.44 -57.39 -22.98
CA TYR A 8 -12.37 -57.42 -21.96
C TYR A 8 -11.24 -56.43 -22.26
N ILE A 9 -10.87 -56.27 -23.53
CA ILE A 9 -9.87 -55.29 -23.94
C ILE A 9 -10.36 -53.86 -23.64
N ILE A 10 -11.62 -53.55 -23.98
CA ILE A 10 -12.23 -52.26 -23.71
C ILE A 10 -12.25 -51.98 -22.20
N PHE A 11 -12.68 -52.91 -21.39
CA PHE A 11 -12.69 -52.80 -19.92
C PHE A 11 -11.28 -52.64 -19.38
N ALA A 12 -10.28 -53.35 -19.89
CA ALA A 12 -8.88 -53.21 -19.46
C ALA A 12 -8.34 -51.81 -19.78
N VAL A 13 -8.66 -51.26 -20.96
CA VAL A 13 -8.25 -49.90 -21.33
C VAL A 13 -8.90 -48.83 -20.44
N ILE A 14 -10.20 -48.97 -20.19
CA ILE A 14 -10.93 -48.06 -19.29
C ILE A 14 -10.35 -48.11 -17.87
N PHE A 15 -10.08 -49.32 -17.39
CA PHE A 15 -9.51 -49.54 -16.04
C PHE A 15 -8.09 -48.93 -15.91
N LEU A 16 -7.25 -49.13 -16.93
CA LEU A 16 -5.92 -48.51 -17.01
C LEU A 16 -5.99 -46.98 -17.04
N ALA A 17 -6.93 -46.41 -17.82
CA ALA A 17 -7.17 -44.99 -17.88
C ALA A 17 -7.62 -44.45 -16.50
N ALA A 18 -8.54 -45.16 -15.84
CA ALA A 18 -9.01 -44.77 -14.50
C ALA A 18 -7.89 -44.79 -13.46
N ILE A 19 -7.02 -45.81 -13.49
CA ILE A 19 -5.83 -45.88 -12.62
C ILE A 19 -4.88 -44.71 -12.89
N SER A 20 -4.61 -44.39 -14.16
CA SER A 20 -3.74 -43.27 -14.55
C SER A 20 -4.28 -41.93 -14.07
N ILE A 21 -5.58 -41.68 -14.21
CA ILE A 21 -6.24 -40.47 -13.71
C ILE A 21 -6.18 -40.44 -12.18
N GLY A 22 -6.48 -41.56 -11.53
CA GLY A 22 -6.38 -41.67 -10.05
C GLY A 22 -4.99 -41.39 -9.54
N ALA A 23 -3.95 -41.96 -10.15
CA ALA A 23 -2.58 -41.70 -9.80
C ALA A 23 -2.19 -40.22 -9.98
N ARG A 24 -2.65 -39.57 -11.05
CA ARG A 24 -2.42 -38.15 -11.31
C ARG A 24 -3.15 -37.25 -10.29
N LEU A 25 -4.38 -37.64 -9.91
CA LEU A 25 -5.10 -36.92 -8.85
C LEU A 25 -4.39 -37.00 -7.50
N VAL A 26 -3.91 -38.19 -7.12
CA VAL A 26 -3.12 -38.38 -5.91
C VAL A 26 -1.85 -37.54 -5.95
N GLN A 27 -1.13 -37.53 -7.06
CA GLN A 27 0.06 -36.69 -7.23
C GLN A 27 -0.27 -35.20 -7.05
N LEU A 28 -1.31 -34.69 -7.72
CA LEU A 28 -1.73 -33.30 -7.63
C LEU A 28 -2.19 -32.92 -6.21
N GLN A 29 -2.95 -33.80 -5.55
CA GLN A 29 -3.55 -33.50 -4.25
C GLN A 29 -2.60 -33.70 -3.06
N ILE A 30 -1.62 -34.60 -3.16
CA ILE A 30 -0.73 -34.93 -2.04
C ILE A 30 0.68 -34.39 -2.25
N VAL A 31 1.27 -34.61 -3.42
CA VAL A 31 2.66 -34.22 -3.67
C VAL A 31 2.78 -32.75 -4.04
N GLU A 32 1.91 -32.28 -4.91
CA GLU A 32 1.96 -30.90 -5.44
C GLU A 32 1.07 -29.92 -4.62
N GLN A 33 0.37 -30.40 -3.57
CA GLN A 33 -0.49 -29.56 -2.73
C GLN A 33 0.23 -28.34 -2.14
N LYS A 34 1.48 -28.51 -1.68
CA LYS A 34 2.27 -27.42 -1.10
C LYS A 34 2.64 -26.36 -2.13
N GLU A 35 2.85 -26.75 -3.36
CA GLU A 35 3.24 -25.83 -4.44
C GLU A 35 2.03 -25.02 -4.93
N TYR A 36 0.90 -25.66 -5.15
CA TYR A 36 -0.34 -24.98 -5.56
C TYR A 36 -0.97 -24.20 -4.40
N GLY A 37 -0.93 -24.70 -3.17
CA GLY A 37 -1.35 -23.97 -1.98
C GLY A 37 -0.52 -22.70 -1.78
N SER A 38 0.81 -22.79 -1.88
CA SER A 38 1.69 -21.62 -1.74
C SER A 38 1.52 -20.57 -2.85
N ALA A 39 1.16 -20.99 -4.07
CA ALA A 39 0.87 -20.08 -5.17
C ALA A 39 -0.49 -19.37 -4.98
N SER A 40 -1.50 -20.09 -4.49
CA SER A 40 -2.79 -19.50 -4.11
C SER A 40 -2.65 -18.53 -2.95
N ASP A 41 -1.91 -18.89 -1.90
CA ASP A 41 -1.65 -18.04 -0.74
C ASP A 41 -0.88 -16.77 -1.14
N LYS A 42 0.13 -16.86 -2.02
CA LYS A 42 0.86 -15.70 -2.51
C LYS A 42 -0.02 -14.70 -3.26
N ASN A 43 -1.05 -15.18 -3.97
CA ASN A 43 -2.00 -14.33 -4.69
C ASN A 43 -3.08 -13.72 -3.78
N SER A 44 -3.32 -14.34 -2.62
CA SER A 44 -4.30 -13.88 -1.64
C SER A 44 -3.69 -13.04 -0.50
N ILE A 45 -2.36 -12.84 -0.49
CA ILE A 45 -1.68 -12.05 0.53
C ILE A 45 -1.24 -10.71 -0.04
N LYS A 46 -1.66 -9.63 0.61
CA LYS A 46 -1.24 -8.26 0.28
C LYS A 46 -0.38 -7.71 1.42
N LYS A 47 0.79 -7.18 1.06
CA LYS A 47 1.66 -6.48 2.00
C LYS A 47 1.27 -5.00 2.04
N ILE A 48 0.80 -4.54 3.20
CA ILE A 48 0.55 -3.13 3.48
C ILE A 48 1.76 -2.57 4.22
N THR A 49 2.36 -1.51 3.68
CA THR A 49 3.45 -0.80 4.37
C THR A 49 2.84 0.15 5.40
N GLU A 50 3.31 0.05 6.63
CA GLU A 50 2.94 0.93 7.73
C GLU A 50 4.02 1.99 7.90
N SER A 51 3.65 3.25 7.67
CA SER A 51 4.59 4.36 7.82
C SER A 51 4.71 4.74 9.30
N PRO A 52 5.94 4.91 9.82
CA PRO A 52 6.18 5.34 11.19
C PRO A 52 5.77 6.80 11.39
N ALA A 53 5.49 7.18 12.62
CA ALA A 53 5.43 8.58 12.98
C ALA A 53 6.84 9.19 12.92
N ARG A 54 6.94 10.36 12.31
CA ARG A 54 8.20 11.08 12.21
C ARG A 54 8.57 11.70 13.57
N GLY A 55 9.84 11.69 13.98
CA GLY A 55 10.30 12.26 15.23
C GLY A 55 9.94 13.75 15.35
N LEU A 56 9.68 14.23 16.56
CA LEU A 56 9.37 15.62 16.85
C LEU A 56 10.66 16.46 16.84
N MET A 57 10.50 17.78 16.70
CA MET A 57 11.59 18.70 17.02
C MET A 57 11.20 19.54 18.22
N LEU A 58 12.09 19.60 19.19
CA LEU A 58 11.90 20.32 20.45
C LEU A 58 12.93 21.43 20.58
N ASP A 59 12.54 22.51 21.25
CA ASP A 59 13.45 23.57 21.62
C ASP A 59 14.32 23.18 22.84
N ARG A 60 15.16 24.09 23.33
CA ARG A 60 16.01 23.89 24.50
C ARG A 60 15.20 23.59 25.77
N MET A 61 14.01 24.13 25.88
CA MET A 61 13.10 23.93 27.01
C MET A 61 12.26 22.69 26.94
N GLY A 62 12.39 21.88 25.85
CA GLY A 62 11.58 20.69 25.60
C GLY A 62 10.19 21.01 25.04
N LYS A 63 9.93 22.23 24.58
CA LYS A 63 8.69 22.58 23.92
C LYS A 63 8.70 22.13 22.46
N VAL A 64 7.60 21.55 21.99
CA VAL A 64 7.49 21.09 20.61
C VAL A 64 7.42 22.28 19.65
N VAL A 65 8.38 22.36 18.72
CA VAL A 65 8.48 23.39 17.69
C VAL A 65 8.10 22.85 16.31
N VAL A 66 8.29 21.54 16.07
CA VAL A 66 7.78 20.84 14.88
C VAL A 66 7.09 19.57 15.33
N ASP A 67 5.82 19.45 14.99
CA ASP A 67 4.92 18.38 15.42
C ASP A 67 4.41 17.59 14.20
N ASN A 68 3.67 16.54 14.47
CA ASN A 68 2.94 15.74 13.49
C ASN A 68 1.45 15.87 13.75
N ARG A 69 0.68 16.11 12.69
CA ARG A 69 -0.78 16.03 12.76
C ARG A 69 -1.31 14.91 11.85
N PRO A 70 -2.35 14.20 12.28
CA PRO A 70 -3.02 13.26 11.39
C PRO A 70 -3.66 14.03 10.23
N SER A 71 -3.60 13.43 9.07
CA SER A 71 -4.19 13.96 7.84
C SER A 71 -4.72 12.83 6.99
N TYR A 72 -5.78 13.10 6.24
CA TYR A 72 -6.38 12.14 5.33
C TYR A 72 -5.84 12.37 3.92
N THR A 73 -5.36 11.29 3.29
CA THR A 73 -4.85 11.31 1.92
C THR A 73 -5.76 10.49 1.03
N LEU A 74 -6.31 11.09 -0.03
CA LEU A 74 -7.07 10.39 -1.05
C LEU A 74 -6.17 9.41 -1.78
N THR A 75 -6.63 8.18 -1.90
CA THR A 75 -5.98 7.15 -2.68
C THR A 75 -6.95 6.55 -3.69
N ILE A 76 -6.46 6.25 -4.88
CA ILE A 76 -7.25 5.61 -5.92
C ILE A 76 -6.50 4.37 -6.41
N THR A 77 -7.18 3.23 -6.45
CA THR A 77 -6.67 2.00 -7.06
C THR A 77 -7.10 1.97 -8.53
N PRO A 78 -6.18 2.20 -9.50
CA PRO A 78 -6.54 2.40 -10.90
C PRO A 78 -7.31 1.26 -11.54
N PHE A 79 -7.03 0.01 -11.13
CA PHE A 79 -7.70 -1.18 -11.65
C PHE A 79 -9.19 -1.24 -11.29
N GLN A 80 -9.56 -0.75 -10.11
CA GLN A 80 -10.93 -0.79 -9.59
C GLN A 80 -11.70 0.50 -9.89
N PHE A 81 -10.99 1.57 -10.26
CA PHE A 81 -11.56 2.89 -10.43
C PHE A 81 -12.36 3.03 -11.71
N ASN A 82 -13.60 3.50 -11.57
CA ASN A 82 -14.45 3.85 -12.71
C ASN A 82 -14.05 5.23 -13.25
N LYS A 83 -13.47 5.27 -14.45
CA LYS A 83 -12.99 6.50 -15.10
C LYS A 83 -14.10 7.55 -15.33
N ASN A 84 -15.36 7.15 -15.38
CA ASN A 84 -16.48 8.08 -15.52
C ASN A 84 -16.65 8.98 -14.28
N LEU A 85 -16.08 8.59 -13.14
CA LEU A 85 -16.11 9.37 -11.90
C LEU A 85 -14.96 10.38 -11.79
N THR A 86 -14.09 10.47 -12.80
CA THR A 86 -12.90 11.34 -12.75
C THR A 86 -13.26 12.80 -12.49
N GLU A 87 -14.24 13.34 -13.22
CA GLU A 87 -14.70 14.73 -13.06
C GLU A 87 -15.28 14.98 -11.66
N GLU A 88 -16.10 14.05 -11.20
CA GLU A 88 -16.74 14.16 -9.88
C GLU A 88 -15.70 14.14 -8.75
N ILE A 89 -14.76 13.20 -8.80
CA ILE A 89 -13.70 13.09 -7.77
C ILE A 89 -12.75 14.28 -7.84
N ALA A 90 -12.36 14.72 -9.03
CA ALA A 90 -11.52 15.90 -9.20
C ALA A 90 -12.16 17.15 -8.60
N ALA A 91 -13.45 17.39 -8.89
CA ALA A 91 -14.21 18.49 -8.32
C ALA A 91 -14.35 18.36 -6.79
N LEU A 92 -14.65 17.16 -6.28
CA LEU A 92 -14.79 16.89 -4.84
C LEU A 92 -13.54 17.28 -4.05
N VAL A 93 -12.35 16.97 -4.59
CA VAL A 93 -11.09 17.24 -3.91
C VAL A 93 -10.40 18.53 -4.37
N GLY A 94 -10.97 19.25 -5.34
CA GLY A 94 -10.47 20.53 -5.83
C GLY A 94 -9.12 20.40 -6.55
N ILE A 95 -9.05 19.50 -7.53
CA ILE A 95 -7.94 19.34 -8.48
C ILE A 95 -8.48 19.36 -9.92
N GLU A 96 -7.63 19.59 -10.89
CA GLU A 96 -8.00 19.48 -12.29
C GLU A 96 -8.18 17.99 -12.69
N ALA A 97 -9.21 17.70 -13.50
CA ALA A 97 -9.49 16.34 -13.95
C ALA A 97 -8.35 15.74 -14.77
N ASP A 98 -7.63 16.57 -15.51
CA ASP A 98 -6.48 16.17 -16.32
C ASP A 98 -5.28 15.79 -15.45
N ASP A 99 -5.08 16.47 -14.32
CA ASP A 99 -4.06 16.08 -13.34
C ASP A 99 -4.37 14.71 -12.75
N LEU A 100 -5.63 14.46 -12.39
CA LEU A 100 -6.07 13.15 -11.90
C LEU A 100 -5.85 12.06 -12.95
N ARG A 101 -6.20 12.31 -14.22
CA ARG A 101 -5.95 11.36 -15.32
C ARG A 101 -4.46 11.08 -15.49
N SER A 102 -3.63 12.13 -15.42
CA SER A 102 -2.18 12.03 -15.54
C SER A 102 -1.60 11.15 -14.42
N GLU A 103 -1.96 11.40 -13.16
CA GLU A 103 -1.48 10.61 -12.02
C GLU A 103 -1.89 9.13 -12.14
N LEU A 104 -3.14 8.85 -12.48
CA LEU A 104 -3.61 7.48 -12.68
C LEU A 104 -2.94 6.79 -13.87
N SER A 105 -2.55 7.53 -14.90
CA SER A 105 -1.86 6.99 -16.08
C SER A 105 -0.41 6.57 -15.82
N LYS A 106 0.23 7.12 -14.78
CA LYS A 106 1.58 6.75 -14.35
C LYS A 106 1.61 5.32 -13.77
N ALA A 107 0.50 4.86 -13.23
CA ALA A 107 0.38 3.51 -12.68
C ALA A 107 0.17 2.47 -13.79
N LYS A 108 1.26 1.91 -14.33
CA LYS A 108 1.26 0.90 -15.40
C LYS A 108 1.58 -0.50 -14.85
N GLY A 109 1.18 -1.53 -15.61
CA GLY A 109 1.48 -2.93 -15.29
C GLY A 109 0.90 -3.36 -13.92
N THR A 110 1.72 -3.99 -13.10
CA THR A 110 1.34 -4.44 -11.75
C THR A 110 1.02 -3.30 -10.78
N ASN A 111 1.53 -2.09 -11.03
CA ASN A 111 1.25 -0.93 -10.18
C ASN A 111 -0.21 -0.49 -10.23
N ARG A 112 -0.97 -0.85 -11.26
CA ARG A 112 -2.41 -0.51 -11.34
C ARG A 112 -3.27 -1.12 -10.25
N PHE A 113 -2.79 -2.17 -9.57
CA PHE A 113 -3.49 -2.82 -8.45
C PHE A 113 -3.16 -2.17 -7.10
N ASN A 114 -2.18 -1.30 -7.06
CA ASN A 114 -1.80 -0.58 -5.85
C ASN A 114 -2.52 0.77 -5.78
N PRO A 115 -2.89 1.24 -4.58
CA PRO A 115 -3.44 2.57 -4.41
C PRO A 115 -2.39 3.64 -4.75
N VAL A 116 -2.79 4.60 -5.57
CA VAL A 116 -2.03 5.80 -5.93
C VAL A 116 -2.52 6.94 -5.05
N LYS A 117 -1.60 7.66 -4.42
CA LYS A 117 -1.91 8.85 -3.63
C LYS A 117 -2.21 10.02 -4.57
N ILE A 118 -3.39 10.63 -4.42
CA ILE A 118 -3.85 11.71 -5.30
C ILE A 118 -3.74 13.07 -4.63
N LYS A 119 -4.32 13.20 -3.43
CA LYS A 119 -4.33 14.47 -2.70
C LYS A 119 -4.23 14.22 -1.21
N ARG A 120 -3.34 14.96 -0.57
CA ARG A 120 -3.19 14.99 0.89
C ARG A 120 -4.05 16.09 1.50
N ASP A 121 -4.21 15.99 2.79
CA ASP A 121 -4.88 16.98 3.62
C ASP A 121 -6.34 17.22 3.21
N LEU A 122 -7.09 16.12 3.04
CA LEU A 122 -8.51 16.17 2.80
C LEU A 122 -9.24 16.72 4.04
N ASP A 123 -10.26 17.49 3.80
CA ASP A 123 -11.18 17.91 4.87
C ASP A 123 -12.08 16.75 5.30
N PHE A 124 -12.61 16.86 6.52
CA PHE A 124 -13.46 15.80 7.09
C PHE A 124 -14.73 15.57 6.27
N LYS A 125 -15.28 16.62 5.63
CA LYS A 125 -16.48 16.50 4.79
C LYS A 125 -16.24 15.62 3.58
N THR A 126 -15.10 15.78 2.92
CA THR A 126 -14.68 14.94 1.80
C THR A 126 -14.51 13.49 2.23
N VAL A 127 -13.88 13.25 3.39
CA VAL A 127 -13.73 11.88 3.94
C VAL A 127 -15.10 11.25 4.23
N ALA A 128 -16.00 11.98 4.88
CA ALA A 128 -17.36 11.50 5.16
C ALA A 128 -18.13 11.16 3.87
N PHE A 129 -18.04 12.01 2.85
CA PHE A 129 -18.65 11.76 1.56
C PHE A 129 -18.12 10.48 0.89
N ILE A 130 -16.80 10.26 0.93
CA ILE A 130 -16.17 9.03 0.38
C ILE A 130 -16.70 7.81 1.11
N GLU A 131 -16.80 7.88 2.45
CA GLU A 131 -17.24 6.74 3.27
C GLU A 131 -18.73 6.42 3.04
N GLU A 132 -19.60 7.44 2.98
CA GLU A 132 -21.03 7.27 2.68
C GLU A 132 -21.29 6.69 1.28
N ASN A 133 -20.43 7.01 0.32
CA ASN A 133 -20.57 6.57 -1.08
C ASN A 133 -19.63 5.42 -1.46
N ARG A 134 -19.12 4.68 -0.52
CA ARG A 134 -18.08 3.66 -0.71
C ARG A 134 -18.43 2.61 -1.77
N ASP A 135 -19.69 2.17 -1.81
CA ASP A 135 -20.16 1.19 -2.79
C ASP A 135 -20.15 1.72 -4.23
N ARG A 136 -20.46 3.01 -4.40
CA ARG A 136 -20.45 3.70 -5.69
C ARG A 136 -19.04 4.09 -6.13
N LEU A 137 -18.21 4.50 -5.19
CA LEU A 137 -16.84 4.99 -5.42
C LEU A 137 -15.81 3.86 -5.37
N ARG A 138 -16.06 2.76 -6.09
CA ARG A 138 -15.14 1.62 -6.13
C ARG A 138 -13.74 2.06 -6.56
N GLY A 139 -12.72 1.61 -5.82
CA GLY A 139 -11.33 1.96 -6.05
C GLY A 139 -10.92 3.31 -5.50
N VAL A 140 -11.83 4.12 -4.97
CA VAL A 140 -11.55 5.35 -4.22
C VAL A 140 -11.52 5.03 -2.74
N SER A 141 -10.49 5.46 -2.04
CA SER A 141 -10.32 5.26 -0.61
C SER A 141 -9.51 6.40 -0.02
N TYR A 142 -9.35 6.40 1.29
CA TYR A 142 -8.44 7.30 1.97
C TYR A 142 -7.55 6.52 2.94
N GLN A 143 -6.41 7.09 3.25
CA GLN A 143 -5.54 6.59 4.31
C GLN A 143 -5.12 7.74 5.22
N VAL A 144 -4.92 7.41 6.50
CA VAL A 144 -4.41 8.37 7.48
C VAL A 144 -2.89 8.42 7.36
N GLU A 145 -2.37 9.61 7.14
CA GLU A 145 -0.93 9.88 7.10
C GLU A 145 -0.58 10.96 8.11
N SER A 146 0.68 10.99 8.51
CA SER A 146 1.21 12.03 9.38
C SER A 146 1.79 13.16 8.55
N LEU A 147 1.24 14.37 8.70
CA LEU A 147 1.79 15.59 8.11
C LEU A 147 2.49 16.45 9.14
N ARG A 148 3.55 17.12 8.71
CA ARG A 148 4.26 18.08 9.56
C ARG A 148 3.39 19.28 9.90
N SER A 149 3.46 19.67 11.15
CA SER A 149 2.78 20.83 11.72
C SER A 149 3.80 21.70 12.46
N TYR A 150 3.65 22.99 12.32
CA TYR A 150 4.51 23.98 12.94
C TYR A 150 3.67 24.83 13.90
N PRO A 151 3.46 24.37 15.14
CA PRO A 151 2.54 24.99 16.09
C PRO A 151 3.04 26.34 16.62
N VAL A 152 4.33 26.62 16.45
CA VAL A 152 4.93 27.87 16.92
C VAL A 152 4.63 29.03 15.96
N LYS A 153 4.45 30.23 16.54
CA LYS A 153 4.16 31.46 15.79
C LYS A 153 5.28 31.84 14.81
N TYR A 154 6.52 31.56 15.18
CA TYR A 154 7.70 31.85 14.37
C TYR A 154 8.03 30.65 13.47
N ARG A 155 7.77 30.81 12.18
CA ARG A 155 8.06 29.79 11.19
C ARG A 155 9.50 29.93 10.69
N ALA A 156 10.47 29.45 11.47
CA ALA A 156 11.87 29.41 11.06
C ALA A 156 12.11 28.30 10.02
N SER A 157 11.37 28.34 8.91
CA SER A 157 11.36 27.30 7.87
C SER A 157 12.74 27.11 7.20
N HIS A 158 13.58 28.13 7.21
CA HIS A 158 14.96 28.04 6.72
C HIS A 158 15.86 27.22 7.65
N ILE A 159 15.54 27.14 8.94
CA ILE A 159 16.27 26.32 9.93
C ILE A 159 15.67 24.93 9.99
N PHE A 160 14.38 24.82 10.32
CA PHE A 160 13.71 23.53 10.46
C PHE A 160 13.64 22.79 9.12
N GLY A 161 13.47 23.53 8.04
CA GLY A 161 13.19 22.95 6.74
C GLY A 161 11.75 22.51 6.60
N TYR A 162 11.50 21.71 5.59
CA TYR A 162 10.21 21.09 5.32
C TYR A 162 10.40 19.74 4.65
N ASN A 163 9.36 18.91 4.71
CA ASN A 163 9.29 17.68 3.96
C ASN A 163 8.39 17.86 2.72
N SER A 164 8.74 17.19 1.66
CA SER A 164 7.94 17.15 0.43
C SER A 164 7.90 15.72 -0.11
N GLU A 165 7.06 15.50 -1.09
CA GLU A 165 7.05 14.23 -1.79
C GLU A 165 8.39 14.01 -2.50
N ILE A 166 8.89 12.77 -2.42
CA ILE A 166 10.14 12.38 -3.06
C ILE A 166 10.00 12.50 -4.58
N SER A 167 10.93 13.20 -5.22
CA SER A 167 10.97 13.31 -6.67
C SER A 167 11.51 12.02 -7.31
N GLU A 168 11.19 11.78 -8.59
CA GLU A 168 11.71 10.61 -9.33
C GLU A 168 13.25 10.59 -9.35
N LYS A 169 13.88 11.76 -9.43
CA LYS A 169 15.34 11.89 -9.37
C LYS A 169 15.89 11.44 -8.01
N GLN A 170 15.33 11.93 -6.91
CA GLN A 170 15.74 11.53 -5.56
C GLN A 170 15.49 10.05 -5.32
N LEU A 171 14.40 9.50 -5.85
CA LEU A 171 14.07 8.09 -5.73
C LEU A 171 15.10 7.22 -6.48
N SER A 172 15.53 7.62 -7.69
CA SER A 172 16.54 6.91 -8.47
C SER A 172 17.95 7.01 -7.88
N GLU A 173 18.28 8.11 -7.20
CA GLU A 173 19.55 8.34 -6.52
C GLU A 173 19.59 7.66 -5.13
N SER A 174 18.44 7.27 -4.59
CA SER A 174 18.36 6.60 -3.29
C SER A 174 18.91 5.19 -3.39
N THR A 175 20.01 4.91 -2.71
CA THR A 175 20.60 3.57 -2.60
C THR A 175 19.86 2.67 -1.62
N GLU A 176 18.99 3.25 -0.81
CA GLU A 176 18.19 2.54 0.18
C GLU A 176 16.79 2.24 -0.41
N ASN A 177 16.36 0.98 -0.35
CA ASN A 177 14.98 0.57 -0.73
C ASN A 177 13.92 1.03 0.29
N PHE A 178 14.16 2.15 0.97
CA PHE A 178 13.28 2.69 1.99
C PHE A 178 12.12 3.47 1.39
N TYR A 179 12.41 4.32 0.40
CA TYR A 179 11.42 5.21 -0.21
C TYR A 179 10.67 4.56 -1.36
N ARG A 180 9.42 4.97 -1.50
CA ARG A 180 8.57 4.68 -2.65
C ARG A 180 7.98 5.98 -3.16
N GLN A 181 7.51 5.96 -4.40
CA GLN A 181 6.78 7.09 -4.96
C GLN A 181 5.62 7.48 -4.05
N GLY A 182 5.46 8.77 -3.79
CA GLY A 182 4.46 9.30 -2.87
C GLY A 182 4.89 9.31 -1.39
N ASP A 183 6.12 8.94 -1.05
CA ASP A 183 6.63 9.12 0.31
C ASP A 183 7.12 10.54 0.54
N LEU A 184 7.10 10.96 1.81
CA LEU A 184 7.62 12.26 2.22
C LEU A 184 9.08 12.14 2.65
N VAL A 185 9.91 13.08 2.20
CA VAL A 185 11.34 13.17 2.53
C VAL A 185 11.68 14.61 2.95
N GLY A 186 12.58 14.76 3.91
CA GLY A 186 13.10 16.07 4.28
C GLY A 186 13.90 16.71 3.16
N THR A 187 13.47 17.88 2.72
CA THR A 187 14.03 18.54 1.53
C THR A 187 15.07 19.58 1.88
N THR A 188 14.91 20.30 2.99
CA THR A 188 15.79 21.38 3.41
C THR A 188 16.00 21.37 4.92
N GLY A 189 16.95 22.16 5.42
CA GLY A 189 17.17 22.42 6.84
C GLY A 189 17.47 21.19 7.68
N LEU A 190 17.02 21.22 8.94
CA LEU A 190 17.17 20.11 9.89
C LEU A 190 16.41 18.87 9.44
N GLU A 191 15.26 19.03 8.77
CA GLU A 191 14.48 17.92 8.20
C GLU A 191 15.32 17.08 7.25
N LYS A 192 16.12 17.72 6.38
CA LYS A 192 17.01 17.03 5.45
C LYS A 192 18.24 16.44 6.13
N TYR A 193 18.85 17.21 7.01
CA TYR A 193 20.10 16.79 7.64
C TYR A 193 19.92 15.59 8.56
N TYR A 194 18.83 15.58 9.34
CA TYR A 194 18.48 14.51 10.27
C TYR A 194 17.43 13.54 9.74
N GLU A 195 17.27 13.47 8.41
CA GLU A 195 16.25 12.62 7.76
C GLU A 195 16.23 11.19 8.29
N LYS A 196 17.41 10.53 8.37
CA LYS A 196 17.52 9.14 8.83
C LYS A 196 17.04 8.92 10.25
N GLN A 197 17.24 9.90 11.13
CA GLN A 197 16.82 9.84 12.53
C GLN A 197 15.33 10.14 12.67
N LEU A 198 14.86 11.16 11.95
CA LEU A 198 13.49 11.64 12.03
C LEU A 198 12.49 10.70 11.34
N ARG A 199 12.86 10.02 10.27
CA ARG A 199 11.92 9.24 9.44
C ARG A 199 11.44 7.94 10.09
N GLY A 200 12.22 7.38 11.07
CA GLY A 200 11.95 6.06 11.66
C GLY A 200 12.13 4.90 10.68
N GLU A 201 11.57 3.75 11.03
CA GLU A 201 11.62 2.53 10.23
C GLU A 201 10.22 2.06 9.87
N LYS A 202 9.99 1.76 8.58
CA LYS A 202 8.69 1.29 8.10
C LYS A 202 8.39 -0.10 8.60
N GLY A 203 7.16 -0.28 9.04
CA GLY A 203 6.57 -1.58 9.29
C GLY A 203 5.88 -2.17 8.06
N SER A 204 5.41 -3.39 8.20
CA SER A 204 4.55 -4.02 7.19
C SER A 204 3.57 -4.97 7.82
N LYS A 205 2.32 -4.90 7.38
CA LYS A 205 1.26 -5.85 7.72
C LYS A 205 0.95 -6.73 6.53
N LEU A 206 0.78 -8.01 6.79
CA LEU A 206 0.32 -8.96 5.79
C LEU A 206 -1.17 -9.19 6.00
N ILE A 207 -1.97 -8.85 4.99
CA ILE A 207 -3.41 -9.07 5.01
C ILE A 207 -3.81 -10.10 3.96
N SER A 208 -4.83 -10.90 4.28
CA SER A 208 -5.48 -11.77 3.33
C SER A 208 -6.50 -10.97 2.53
N VAL A 209 -6.49 -11.14 1.22
CA VAL A 209 -7.44 -10.50 0.31
C VAL A 209 -8.20 -11.55 -0.49
N ASP A 210 -9.46 -11.26 -0.82
CA ASP A 210 -10.25 -12.09 -1.73
C ASP A 210 -9.84 -11.87 -3.20
N VAL A 211 -10.51 -12.59 -4.10
CA VAL A 211 -10.29 -12.49 -5.56
C VAL A 211 -10.56 -11.09 -6.13
N ASN A 212 -11.28 -10.24 -5.40
CA ASN A 212 -11.57 -8.86 -5.76
C ASN A 212 -10.58 -7.88 -5.11
N GLY A 213 -9.62 -8.37 -4.33
CA GLY A 213 -8.65 -7.56 -3.60
C GLY A 213 -9.22 -6.92 -2.33
N LYS A 214 -10.40 -7.36 -1.85
CA LYS A 214 -11.00 -6.90 -0.59
C LYS A 214 -10.32 -7.59 0.57
N GLU A 215 -9.98 -6.83 1.60
CA GLU A 215 -9.41 -7.34 2.84
C GLU A 215 -10.39 -8.29 3.55
N VAL A 216 -9.91 -9.49 3.86
CA VAL A 216 -10.64 -10.53 4.61
C VAL A 216 -10.20 -10.57 6.06
N GLY A 217 -8.94 -10.24 6.32
CA GLY A 217 -8.38 -10.22 7.66
C GLY A 217 -6.85 -10.25 7.68
N ALA A 218 -6.27 -10.30 8.89
CA ALA A 218 -4.83 -10.41 9.05
C ALA A 218 -4.35 -11.80 8.61
N TYR A 219 -3.28 -11.84 7.81
CA TYR A 219 -2.66 -13.11 7.44
C TYR A 219 -1.94 -13.72 8.65
N ASN A 220 -2.16 -15.02 8.87
CA ASN A 220 -1.54 -15.77 9.97
C ASN A 220 -1.66 -15.08 11.35
N GLU A 221 -2.84 -14.47 11.63
CA GLU A 221 -3.11 -13.74 12.87
C GLU A 221 -2.12 -12.61 13.16
N GLY A 222 -1.49 -12.03 12.11
CA GLY A 222 -0.49 -10.97 12.24
C GLY A 222 0.88 -11.42 12.76
N LYS A 223 1.16 -12.71 12.87
CA LYS A 223 2.45 -13.24 13.38
C LYS A 223 3.65 -12.84 12.50
N ASN A 224 3.39 -12.52 11.24
CA ASN A 224 4.42 -12.12 10.27
C ASN A 224 4.51 -10.60 10.09
N ASP A 225 3.77 -9.83 10.90
CA ASP A 225 3.80 -8.38 10.82
C ASP A 225 5.10 -7.84 11.40
N ILE A 226 5.64 -6.84 10.71
CA ILE A 226 6.80 -6.07 11.17
C ILE A 226 6.26 -4.74 11.66
N LYS A 227 6.39 -4.46 12.94
CA LYS A 227 5.97 -3.19 13.54
C LYS A 227 6.85 -2.05 13.02
N SER A 228 6.23 -0.91 12.72
CA SER A 228 6.96 0.32 12.43
C SER A 228 7.66 0.85 13.70
N VAL A 229 8.84 1.44 13.54
CA VAL A 229 9.58 2.11 14.62
C VAL A 229 9.55 3.61 14.35
N ASN A 230 8.97 4.37 15.27
CA ASN A 230 8.88 5.82 15.14
C ASN A 230 10.26 6.46 15.05
N GLY A 231 10.34 7.59 14.36
CA GLY A 231 11.56 8.40 14.33
C GLY A 231 11.93 8.94 15.70
N SER A 232 13.23 9.18 15.89
CA SER A 232 13.76 9.78 17.11
C SER A 232 13.48 11.28 17.13
N ASP A 233 13.14 11.80 18.30
CA ASP A 233 12.95 13.22 18.50
C ASP A 233 14.29 13.99 18.47
N LEU A 234 14.26 15.20 17.96
CA LEU A 234 15.42 16.06 17.84
C LEU A 234 15.31 17.23 18.81
N HIS A 235 16.22 17.29 19.78
CA HIS A 235 16.36 18.44 20.68
C HIS A 235 17.28 19.49 20.05
N THR A 236 16.78 20.70 19.91
CA THR A 236 17.53 21.82 19.33
C THR A 236 17.99 22.77 20.44
N SER A 237 18.99 23.57 20.13
CA SER A 237 19.45 24.65 21.04
C SER A 237 18.70 25.97 20.86
N LEU A 238 17.60 25.95 20.09
CA LEU A 238 16.76 27.13 19.87
C LEU A 238 15.97 27.48 21.12
N ASP A 239 15.77 28.79 21.34
CA ASP A 239 14.96 29.36 22.43
C ASP A 239 13.62 29.86 21.92
#